data_2c2fb207a4cdba5e4733112469b5b0d6
#
_entry.id   2c2fb207a4cdba5e4733112469b5b0d6
#
_cell.length_a   1.000
_cell.length_b   1.000
_cell.length_c   1.000
_cell.angle_alpha   90.00
_cell.angle_beta   90.00
_cell.angle_gamma   90.00
#
_symmetry.space_group_name_H-M   'P 1'
#
loop_
_entity.id
_entity.type
_entity.pdbx_description
1 polymer ?
#
loop_
_entity_poly.entity_id
_entity_poly.type
_entity_poly.pdbx_seq_one_letter_code
_entity_poly.pdbx_strand_id
1 'polypeptide(L)'
;MKSKGRNRLLSLIICICIAFAFSSCVKNDLPYPVVRLSITGFEVNGQIGSAVINNEERTVTVDLLDSVDLKKVIVTRFDYSEEANTDLKVNTTIDLSSPKEVVLSLYQDYRWKIIANQTVERVFSVKNQVGGAVIDEKARQAIVYVNKNTMLNKITVKDLKLGPISSTVSPDFITLKDFTQEQKVNVTFKGKTEEWSLYAFITDKVVFTNSADGWTNVAWLYGEGQEDVVNGFEIREASSEEWTRVDQDIVVQNGVNFYVCVPHLKADTEYVCRALVDGTEDRGEEITFRTTAAIPLTGGTFDNWNQSGKVWNPWGSNETPFWDTGNQGATTLGDSNSVPTEDIWSGKTTGMAAKLESKFVGVGSAGKLAAGNLFVGKYVATDGTNGILNFGQSFSAYPTHLKGYYKYQPGVIDNSSIEYNYLKGRTDTCSIYIAIGDWDSPIEIRTKPSNRKLFDKNDKHVIAYAEFTSGTPVAVYKEFDL
;
A
#
# COMPACT_ATOMS: atom_id res chain seq x y z
N MET A 1 -8.36 -13.67 -94.33
CA MET A 1 -7.63 -12.86 -93.41
C MET A 1 -8.46 -12.47 -92.10
N LYS A 2 -9.28 -13.34 -91.56
CA LYS A 2 -10.10 -13.02 -90.29
C LYS A 2 -9.78 -13.87 -89.07
N SER A 3 -8.82 -14.80 -89.13
CA SER A 3 -8.53 -15.72 -88.02
C SER A 3 -7.38 -15.27 -87.10
N LYS A 4 -6.42 -14.48 -87.60
CA LYS A 4 -5.27 -14.05 -86.83
C LYS A 4 -5.56 -12.93 -85.81
N GLY A 5 -6.62 -12.12 -86.01
CA GLY A 5 -7.01 -11.07 -85.07
C GLY A 5 -7.67 -11.58 -83.80
N ARG A 6 -8.48 -12.63 -83.91
CA ARG A 6 -9.26 -13.22 -82.83
C ARG A 6 -8.38 -13.94 -81.78
N ASN A 7 -7.32 -14.62 -82.30
CA ASN A 7 -6.41 -15.32 -81.42
C ASN A 7 -5.48 -14.32 -80.65
N ARG A 8 -5.14 -13.19 -81.26
CA ARG A 8 -4.37 -12.12 -80.54
C ARG A 8 -5.20 -11.40 -79.47
N LEU A 9 -6.50 -11.18 -79.74
CA LEU A 9 -7.39 -10.57 -78.73
C LEU A 9 -7.65 -11.53 -77.57
N LEU A 10 -7.83 -12.84 -77.85
CA LEU A 10 -8.00 -13.87 -76.84
C LEU A 10 -6.71 -14.01 -75.94
N SER A 11 -5.52 -14.01 -76.54
CA SER A 11 -4.24 -14.01 -75.85
C SER A 11 -4.07 -12.75 -74.95
N LEU A 12 -4.49 -11.58 -75.46
CA LEU A 12 -4.38 -10.32 -74.68
C LEU A 12 -5.36 -10.34 -73.50
N ILE A 13 -6.56 -10.82 -73.63
CA ILE A 13 -7.52 -10.96 -72.54
C ILE A 13 -7.05 -11.98 -71.53
N ILE A 14 -6.48 -13.11 -71.92
CA ILE A 14 -5.90 -14.10 -70.98
C ILE A 14 -4.73 -13.54 -70.27
N CYS A 15 -3.83 -12.77 -70.88
CA CYS A 15 -2.73 -12.10 -70.19
C CYS A 15 -3.19 -11.01 -69.16
N ILE A 16 -4.25 -10.25 -69.49
CA ILE A 16 -4.86 -9.28 -68.64
C ILE A 16 -5.53 -9.96 -67.42
N CYS A 17 -6.27 -11.08 -67.68
CA CYS A 17 -6.88 -11.86 -66.60
C CYS A 17 -5.80 -12.49 -65.63
N ILE A 18 -4.67 -12.95 -66.18
CA ILE A 18 -3.57 -13.50 -65.41
C ILE A 18 -2.89 -12.36 -64.60
N ALA A 19 -2.73 -11.16 -65.17
CA ALA A 19 -2.17 -10.02 -64.46
C ALA A 19 -3.06 -9.53 -63.29
N PHE A 20 -4.40 -9.64 -63.42
CA PHE A 20 -5.32 -9.34 -62.33
C PHE A 20 -5.39 -10.45 -61.27
N ALA A 21 -5.05 -11.69 -61.58
CA ALA A 21 -5.03 -12.79 -60.63
C ALA A 21 -3.83 -12.73 -59.66
N PHE A 22 -2.78 -11.99 -59.99
CA PHE A 22 -1.61 -11.80 -59.12
C PHE A 22 -1.62 -10.50 -58.30
N SER A 23 -2.63 -9.65 -58.41
CA SER A 23 -2.81 -8.48 -57.56
C SER A 23 -3.74 -8.76 -56.36
N SER A 24 -3.72 -9.98 -55.83
CA SER A 24 -4.25 -10.26 -54.49
C SER A 24 -3.26 -9.68 -53.49
N CYS A 25 -3.45 -8.42 -53.14
CA CYS A 25 -2.92 -7.91 -51.86
C CYS A 25 -3.52 -8.81 -50.77
N VAL A 26 -2.73 -9.70 -50.22
CA VAL A 26 -3.08 -10.37 -48.98
C VAL A 26 -3.15 -9.25 -47.95
N LYS A 27 -4.33 -8.73 -47.70
CA LYS A 27 -4.58 -7.93 -46.51
C LYS A 27 -4.38 -8.87 -45.34
N ASN A 28 -3.31 -8.68 -44.64
CA ASN A 28 -3.07 -9.37 -43.37
C ASN A 28 -3.98 -8.73 -42.31
N ASP A 29 -5.26 -9.08 -42.36
CA ASP A 29 -6.29 -8.59 -41.42
C ASP A 29 -6.27 -9.36 -40.07
N LEU A 30 -5.26 -10.20 -39.86
CA LEU A 30 -5.05 -10.82 -38.54
C LEU A 30 -4.57 -9.74 -37.59
N PRO A 31 -5.31 -9.49 -36.49
CA PRO A 31 -4.81 -8.60 -35.45
C PRO A 31 -3.51 -9.20 -34.93
N TYR A 32 -2.42 -8.49 -35.15
CA TYR A 32 -1.15 -8.85 -34.51
C TYR A 32 -1.38 -8.77 -32.99
N PRO A 33 -1.04 -9.82 -32.25
CA PRO A 33 -1.09 -9.73 -30.79
C PRO A 33 -0.22 -8.54 -30.37
N VAL A 34 -0.83 -7.60 -29.66
CA VAL A 34 -0.07 -6.49 -29.06
C VAL A 34 0.69 -7.09 -27.88
N VAL A 35 1.91 -7.52 -28.14
CA VAL A 35 2.81 -7.98 -27.09
C VAL A 35 3.37 -6.73 -26.38
N ARG A 36 3.03 -6.55 -25.12
CA ARG A 36 3.61 -5.48 -24.29
C ARG A 36 4.75 -6.08 -23.48
N LEU A 37 5.98 -5.69 -23.79
CA LEU A 37 7.13 -6.11 -23.01
C LEU A 37 7.27 -5.21 -21.78
N SER A 38 7.39 -5.82 -20.61
CA SER A 38 7.47 -5.11 -19.33
C SER A 38 8.62 -5.62 -18.45
N ILE A 39 9.13 -4.74 -17.61
CA ILE A 39 9.97 -5.09 -16.48
C ILE A 39 9.02 -5.45 -15.34
N THR A 40 9.24 -6.61 -14.70
CA THR A 40 8.39 -7.14 -13.62
C THR A 40 9.12 -7.20 -12.28
N GLY A 41 10.44 -7.05 -12.27
CA GLY A 41 11.25 -6.99 -11.06
C GLY A 41 12.59 -6.31 -11.32
N PHE A 42 13.02 -5.45 -10.40
CA PHE A 42 14.29 -4.77 -10.49
C PHE A 42 14.84 -4.47 -9.10
N GLU A 43 16.09 -4.85 -8.86
CA GLU A 43 16.78 -4.53 -7.63
C GLU A 43 18.25 -4.20 -7.91
N VAL A 44 18.80 -3.35 -7.08
CA VAL A 44 20.20 -2.92 -7.14
C VAL A 44 20.83 -2.93 -5.75
N ASN A 45 22.16 -2.96 -5.68
CA ASN A 45 22.86 -2.88 -4.41
C ASN A 45 22.60 -1.56 -3.69
N GLY A 46 22.36 -1.63 -2.37
CA GLY A 46 22.09 -0.47 -1.52
C GLY A 46 20.72 0.17 -1.76
N GLN A 47 19.77 -0.57 -2.35
CA GLN A 47 18.40 -0.13 -2.52
C GLN A 47 17.65 -0.13 -1.18
N ILE A 48 16.77 0.85 -1.00
CA ILE A 48 15.85 1.00 0.11
C ILE A 48 14.45 0.64 -0.38
N GLY A 49 13.81 -0.35 0.24
CA GLY A 49 12.48 -0.79 -0.19
C GLY A 49 12.45 -1.47 -1.55
N SER A 50 11.28 -1.58 -2.14
CA SER A 50 11.08 -2.18 -3.48
C SER A 50 11.13 -1.11 -4.58
N ALA A 51 11.56 -1.51 -5.78
CA ALA A 51 11.49 -0.63 -6.95
C ALA A 51 10.04 -0.32 -7.32
N VAL A 52 9.75 0.92 -7.66
CA VAL A 52 8.46 1.34 -8.22
C VAL A 52 8.52 1.18 -9.75
N ILE A 53 7.69 0.25 -10.28
CA ILE A 53 7.63 -0.05 -11.71
C ILE A 53 6.35 0.53 -12.29
N ASN A 54 6.45 1.48 -13.22
CA ASN A 54 5.33 2.06 -13.94
C ASN A 54 5.33 1.55 -15.39
N ASN A 55 4.39 0.65 -15.71
CA ASN A 55 4.28 0.04 -17.04
C ASN A 55 3.76 1.01 -18.11
N GLU A 56 2.99 2.04 -17.74
CA GLU A 56 2.44 3.00 -18.68
C GLU A 56 3.51 3.98 -19.14
N GLU A 57 4.26 4.53 -18.20
CA GLU A 57 5.38 5.44 -18.48
C GLU A 57 6.68 4.72 -18.83
N ARG A 58 6.73 3.41 -18.63
CA ARG A 58 7.91 2.57 -18.77
C ARG A 58 9.09 3.09 -17.97
N THR A 59 8.85 3.29 -16.68
CA THR A 59 9.87 3.72 -15.73
C THR A 59 10.02 2.71 -14.60
N VAL A 60 11.25 2.60 -14.10
CA VAL A 60 11.58 1.91 -12.85
C VAL A 60 12.30 2.91 -11.97
N THR A 61 11.72 3.20 -10.81
CA THR A 61 12.32 4.12 -9.83
C THR A 61 12.83 3.32 -8.63
N VAL A 62 14.06 3.55 -8.23
CA VAL A 62 14.69 2.95 -7.04
C VAL A 62 15.17 4.03 -6.10
N ASP A 63 14.95 3.85 -4.81
CA ASP A 63 15.52 4.69 -3.75
C ASP A 63 16.80 4.03 -3.24
N LEU A 64 17.88 4.79 -3.12
CA LEU A 64 19.21 4.30 -2.77
C LEU A 64 19.74 4.94 -1.49
N LEU A 65 20.49 4.17 -0.71
CA LEU A 65 21.25 4.68 0.42
C LEU A 65 22.23 5.77 -0.04
N ASP A 66 22.45 6.78 0.79
CA ASP A 66 23.36 7.89 0.51
C ASP A 66 24.84 7.48 0.37
N SER A 67 25.18 6.28 0.84
CA SER A 67 26.50 5.66 0.68
C SER A 67 26.78 5.10 -0.72
N VAL A 68 25.76 4.87 -1.54
CA VAL A 68 25.89 4.27 -2.87
C VAL A 68 26.54 5.24 -3.85
N ASP A 69 27.47 4.75 -4.66
CA ASP A 69 28.00 5.50 -5.79
C ASP A 69 27.08 5.35 -7.00
N LEU A 70 26.26 6.37 -7.29
CA LEU A 70 25.31 6.34 -8.42
C LEU A 70 25.97 6.00 -9.77
N LYS A 71 27.29 6.22 -9.93
CA LYS A 71 28.04 5.86 -11.14
C LYS A 71 28.44 4.39 -11.19
N LYS A 72 28.27 3.63 -10.10
CA LYS A 72 28.71 2.24 -9.96
C LYS A 72 27.66 1.39 -9.26
N VAL A 73 26.41 1.50 -9.70
CA VAL A 73 25.31 0.71 -9.14
C VAL A 73 25.31 -0.68 -9.77
N ILE A 74 25.24 -1.72 -8.94
CA ILE A 74 25.23 -3.12 -9.40
C ILE A 74 23.80 -3.61 -9.43
N VAL A 75 23.33 -4.12 -10.56
CA VAL A 75 22.02 -4.76 -10.72
C VAL A 75 22.06 -6.13 -10.03
N THR A 76 21.22 -6.32 -9.01
CA THR A 76 21.15 -7.58 -8.24
C THR A 76 19.98 -8.46 -8.67
N ARG A 77 18.91 -7.85 -9.23
CA ARG A 77 17.75 -8.55 -9.79
C ARG A 77 17.22 -7.82 -11.02
N PHE A 78 16.84 -8.57 -12.06
CA PHE A 78 16.24 -8.02 -13.26
C PHE A 78 15.31 -9.03 -13.90
N ASP A 79 14.02 -8.90 -13.61
CA ASP A 79 12.96 -9.74 -14.16
C ASP A 79 12.18 -8.95 -15.21
N TYR A 80 11.90 -9.60 -16.33
CA TYR A 80 11.20 -8.99 -17.46
C TYR A 80 10.46 -10.05 -18.28
N SER A 81 9.64 -9.65 -19.26
CA SER A 81 8.90 -10.56 -20.13
C SER A 81 9.82 -11.60 -20.77
N GLU A 82 9.50 -12.90 -20.62
CA GLU A 82 10.37 -14.03 -21.03
C GLU A 82 10.80 -14.00 -22.50
N GLU A 83 9.94 -13.49 -23.39
CA GLU A 83 10.24 -13.43 -24.82
C GLU A 83 11.11 -12.22 -25.19
N ALA A 84 11.40 -11.32 -24.26
CA ALA A 84 12.16 -10.09 -24.55
C ALA A 84 13.66 -10.34 -24.62
N ASN A 85 14.31 -9.64 -25.54
CA ASN A 85 15.77 -9.51 -25.58
C ASN A 85 16.18 -8.17 -24.95
N THR A 86 17.29 -8.18 -24.20
CA THR A 86 17.86 -6.97 -23.61
C THR A 86 19.36 -7.13 -23.34
N ASP A 87 20.08 -6.03 -23.36
CA ASP A 87 21.52 -6.01 -23.07
C ASP A 87 21.82 -5.92 -21.56
N LEU A 88 20.83 -5.48 -20.75
CA LEU A 88 21.03 -5.40 -19.30
C LEU A 88 20.95 -6.79 -18.67
N LYS A 89 21.89 -7.09 -17.77
CA LYS A 89 21.97 -8.37 -17.05
C LYS A 89 22.20 -8.15 -15.56
N VAL A 90 21.79 -9.12 -14.77
CA VAL A 90 22.17 -9.20 -13.35
C VAL A 90 23.69 -9.22 -13.22
N ASN A 91 24.21 -8.60 -12.17
CA ASN A 91 25.63 -8.33 -11.90
C ASN A 91 26.31 -7.36 -12.88
N THR A 92 25.56 -6.63 -13.69
CA THR A 92 26.07 -5.51 -14.49
C THR A 92 26.18 -4.26 -13.62
N THR A 93 27.27 -3.52 -13.77
CA THR A 93 27.42 -2.18 -13.17
C THR A 93 26.85 -1.13 -14.11
N ILE A 94 25.95 -0.29 -13.61
CA ILE A 94 25.31 0.78 -14.37
C ILE A 94 25.53 2.15 -13.71
N ASP A 95 25.49 3.21 -14.51
CA ASP A 95 25.49 4.59 -14.05
C ASP A 95 24.04 5.09 -13.95
N LEU A 96 23.60 5.39 -12.72
CA LEU A 96 22.30 5.96 -12.39
C LEU A 96 22.39 7.41 -11.89
N SER A 97 23.52 8.10 -12.12
CA SER A 97 23.63 9.55 -11.83
C SER A 97 22.70 10.40 -12.71
N SER A 98 22.15 9.81 -13.74
CA SER A 98 21.03 10.30 -14.57
C SER A 98 20.16 9.12 -14.99
N PRO A 99 18.91 9.33 -15.44
CA PRO A 99 18.04 8.24 -15.89
C PRO A 99 18.72 7.37 -16.96
N LYS A 100 18.78 6.06 -16.69
CA LYS A 100 19.40 5.07 -17.59
C LYS A 100 18.36 4.46 -18.50
N GLU A 101 18.54 4.56 -19.81
CA GLU A 101 17.69 3.85 -20.77
C GLU A 101 18.06 2.36 -20.84
N VAL A 102 17.03 1.50 -20.85
CA VAL A 102 17.10 0.05 -21.07
C VAL A 102 16.06 -0.32 -22.13
N VAL A 103 16.45 -1.11 -23.11
CA VAL A 103 15.59 -1.54 -24.19
C VAL A 103 15.19 -3.00 -23.98
N LEU A 104 13.89 -3.27 -24.00
CA LEU A 104 13.35 -4.60 -24.17
C LEU A 104 12.87 -4.72 -25.62
N SER A 105 13.33 -5.71 -26.36
CA SER A 105 12.97 -5.89 -27.78
C SER A 105 12.49 -7.31 -28.07
N LEU A 106 11.50 -7.42 -28.96
CA LEU A 106 11.05 -8.68 -29.56
C LEU A 106 10.78 -8.45 -31.05
N TYR A 107 9.64 -7.81 -31.39
CA TYR A 107 9.30 -7.36 -32.75
C TYR A 107 9.49 -5.86 -32.92
N GLN A 108 9.52 -5.13 -31.81
CA GLN A 108 9.75 -3.70 -31.71
C GLN A 108 10.47 -3.39 -30.39
N ASP A 109 11.00 -2.18 -30.28
CA ASP A 109 11.72 -1.72 -29.10
C ASP A 109 10.77 -1.06 -28.10
N TYR A 110 10.86 -1.48 -26.84
CA TYR A 110 10.23 -0.88 -25.67
C TYR A 110 11.31 -0.23 -24.81
N ARG A 111 11.37 1.10 -24.86
CA ARG A 111 12.39 1.86 -24.12
C ARG A 111 11.89 2.15 -22.72
N TRP A 112 12.62 1.65 -21.76
CA TRP A 112 12.39 1.85 -20.32
C TRP A 112 13.43 2.80 -19.76
N LYS A 113 13.09 3.55 -18.71
CA LYS A 113 14.01 4.40 -17.97
C LYS A 113 14.14 3.91 -16.54
N ILE A 114 15.37 3.65 -16.10
CA ILE A 114 15.67 3.38 -14.70
C ILE A 114 16.13 4.70 -14.08
N ILE A 115 15.47 5.10 -12.99
CA ILE A 115 15.66 6.34 -12.26
C ILE A 115 16.08 6.01 -10.84
N ALA A 116 17.16 6.58 -10.35
CA ALA A 116 17.56 6.45 -8.95
C ALA A 116 17.30 7.77 -8.22
N ASN A 117 16.62 7.66 -7.07
CA ASN A 117 16.54 8.71 -6.08
C ASN A 117 17.58 8.42 -4.99
N GLN A 118 18.23 9.44 -4.49
CA GLN A 118 19.16 9.33 -3.37
C GLN A 118 18.98 10.55 -2.47
N THR A 119 18.46 10.30 -1.26
CA THR A 119 18.26 11.34 -0.26
C THR A 119 19.40 11.28 0.74
N VAL A 120 20.11 12.38 0.91
CA VAL A 120 21.14 12.54 1.94
C VAL A 120 20.45 13.04 3.20
N GLU A 121 20.38 12.19 4.23
CA GLU A 121 19.94 12.63 5.55
C GLU A 121 21.02 13.51 6.17
N ARG A 122 20.68 14.78 6.44
CA ARG A 122 21.58 15.75 7.04
C ARG A 122 21.20 15.99 8.48
N VAL A 123 22.21 16.10 9.32
CA VAL A 123 22.06 16.30 10.75
C VAL A 123 22.95 17.46 11.20
N PHE A 124 22.39 18.36 11.98
CA PHE A 124 23.14 19.31 12.80
C PHE A 124 22.44 19.38 14.16
N SER A 125 23.11 18.92 15.21
CA SER A 125 22.53 18.91 16.55
C SER A 125 23.50 19.44 17.59
N VAL A 126 22.93 20.15 18.57
CA VAL A 126 23.67 20.76 19.67
C VAL A 126 22.99 20.48 21.00
N LYS A 127 23.75 20.62 22.09
CA LYS A 127 23.16 20.53 23.43
C LYS A 127 22.20 21.69 23.69
N ASN A 128 21.09 21.42 24.38
CA ASN A 128 20.00 22.35 24.69
C ASN A 128 19.25 22.89 23.46
N GLN A 129 19.29 22.14 22.39
CA GLN A 129 18.53 22.46 21.16
C GLN A 129 17.03 22.38 21.42
N VAL A 130 16.29 23.24 20.75
CA VAL A 130 14.83 23.28 20.73
C VAL A 130 14.37 23.10 19.28
N GLY A 131 13.65 22.02 19.02
CA GLY A 131 13.24 21.65 17.68
C GLY A 131 14.36 21.10 16.81
N GLY A 132 14.03 20.67 15.60
CA GLY A 132 14.96 20.18 14.59
C GLY A 132 15.84 21.30 14.03
N ALA A 133 16.96 20.91 13.40
CA ALA A 133 17.76 21.87 12.63
C ALA A 133 17.04 22.25 11.32
N VAL A 134 17.06 23.52 10.98
CA VAL A 134 16.64 24.00 9.66
C VAL A 134 17.84 23.91 8.70
N ILE A 135 17.73 23.03 7.70
CA ILE A 135 18.83 22.79 6.74
C ILE A 135 18.38 23.23 5.36
N ASP A 136 19.06 24.25 4.82
CA ASP A 136 18.91 24.69 3.42
C ASP A 136 20.08 24.18 2.59
N GLU A 137 19.80 23.17 1.79
CA GLU A 137 20.81 22.53 0.91
C GLU A 137 21.29 23.46 -0.21
N LYS A 138 20.41 24.33 -0.70
CA LYS A 138 20.73 25.23 -1.81
C LYS A 138 21.62 26.39 -1.34
N ALA A 139 21.29 26.94 -0.18
CA ALA A 139 22.07 27.98 0.47
C ALA A 139 23.30 27.41 1.19
N ARG A 140 23.35 26.08 1.42
CA ARG A 140 24.36 25.40 2.25
C ARG A 140 24.42 25.99 3.66
N GLN A 141 23.28 26.09 4.27
CA GLN A 141 23.12 26.64 5.62
C GLN A 141 22.43 25.61 6.54
N ALA A 142 22.88 25.55 7.77
CA ALA A 142 22.23 24.79 8.81
C ALA A 142 22.07 25.67 10.06
N ILE A 143 20.86 25.73 10.57
CA ILE A 143 20.46 26.60 11.69
C ILE A 143 19.86 25.76 12.79
N VAL A 144 20.32 25.97 14.02
CA VAL A 144 19.70 25.39 15.21
C VAL A 144 19.21 26.50 16.14
N TYR A 145 18.16 26.21 16.87
CA TYR A 145 17.67 27.06 17.96
C TYR A 145 18.02 26.42 19.30
N VAL A 146 18.43 27.21 20.25
CA VAL A 146 18.77 26.76 21.60
C VAL A 146 17.97 27.54 22.64
N ASN A 147 17.72 26.92 23.78
CA ASN A 147 16.97 27.58 24.85
C ASN A 147 17.71 28.81 25.40
N LYS A 148 16.95 29.75 26.00
CA LYS A 148 17.41 31.04 26.50
C LYS A 148 18.55 30.97 27.55
N ASN A 149 18.76 29.82 28.14
CA ASN A 149 19.81 29.63 29.17
C ASN A 149 21.14 29.18 28.53
N THR A 150 21.22 29.03 27.24
CA THR A 150 22.40 28.54 26.52
C THR A 150 23.30 29.70 26.14
N MET A 151 24.59 29.58 26.45
CA MET A 151 25.60 30.56 26.02
C MET A 151 26.11 30.24 24.64
N LEU A 152 25.84 31.11 23.65
CA LEU A 152 26.25 30.90 22.25
C LEU A 152 27.77 30.79 22.05
N ASN A 153 28.60 31.35 22.97
CA ASN A 153 30.05 31.20 22.92
C ASN A 153 30.59 29.90 23.55
N LYS A 154 29.68 29.00 24.00
CA LYS A 154 30.00 27.70 24.62
C LYS A 154 29.07 26.58 24.18
N ILE A 155 28.69 26.58 22.89
CA ILE A 155 27.86 25.52 22.31
C ILE A 155 28.63 24.20 22.33
N THR A 156 27.93 23.13 22.55
CA THR A 156 28.43 21.76 22.38
C THR A 156 27.68 21.15 21.18
N VAL A 157 28.36 20.98 20.05
CA VAL A 157 27.83 20.26 18.92
C VAL A 157 27.82 18.77 19.25
N LYS A 158 26.67 18.12 19.13
CA LYS A 158 26.47 16.69 19.37
C LYS A 158 26.75 15.87 18.12
N ASP A 159 26.17 16.31 16.98
CA ASP A 159 26.32 15.63 15.71
C ASP A 159 26.29 16.62 14.53
N LEU A 160 27.07 16.34 13.52
CA LEU A 160 27.15 17.12 12.27
C LEU A 160 27.39 16.23 11.06
N LYS A 161 26.35 15.96 10.32
CA LYS A 161 26.40 15.26 9.03
C LYS A 161 25.69 16.11 7.97
N LEU A 162 26.46 16.76 7.09
CA LEU A 162 25.90 17.66 6.05
C LEU A 162 26.07 17.12 4.61
N GLY A 163 26.70 15.97 4.47
CA GLY A 163 26.87 15.27 3.19
C GLY A 163 26.58 13.78 3.31
N PRO A 164 26.80 13.00 2.25
CA PRO A 164 26.69 11.54 2.28
C PRO A 164 27.51 10.91 3.40
N ILE A 165 27.16 9.69 3.82
CA ILE A 165 27.75 9.02 5.01
C ILE A 165 29.28 8.92 5.00
N SER A 166 29.92 8.95 3.85
CA SER A 166 31.39 8.91 3.71
C SER A 166 32.02 10.30 3.53
N SER A 167 31.28 11.38 3.79
CA SER A 167 31.83 12.73 3.75
C SER A 167 32.74 13.00 4.96
N THR A 168 33.75 13.83 4.75
CA THR A 168 34.57 14.38 5.84
C THR A 168 34.21 15.85 6.08
N VAL A 169 34.16 16.26 7.33
CA VAL A 169 33.89 17.64 7.74
C VAL A 169 35.15 18.26 8.36
N SER A 170 35.50 19.48 7.95
CA SER A 170 36.65 20.21 8.47
C SER A 170 36.29 21.69 8.67
N PRO A 171 36.63 22.32 9.83
CA PRO A 171 37.25 21.71 10.99
C PRO A 171 36.35 20.63 11.64
N ASP A 172 36.93 19.81 12.51
CA ASP A 172 36.16 18.84 13.30
C ASP A 172 35.09 19.56 14.11
N PHE A 173 33.85 19.11 14.01
CA PHE A 173 32.71 19.76 14.65
C PHE A 173 32.83 19.84 16.18
N ILE A 174 33.58 18.94 16.82
CA ILE A 174 33.84 18.97 18.27
C ILE A 174 34.58 20.25 18.67
N THR A 175 35.31 20.86 17.73
CA THR A 175 36.06 22.11 17.96
C THR A 175 35.20 23.36 17.83
N LEU A 176 34.01 23.26 17.21
CA LEU A 176 33.10 24.38 17.03
C LEU A 176 32.37 24.67 18.32
N LYS A 177 32.63 25.84 18.93
CA LYS A 177 32.06 26.20 20.24
C LYS A 177 31.45 27.57 20.27
N ASP A 178 31.97 28.53 19.52
CA ASP A 178 31.52 29.92 19.56
C ASP A 178 30.61 30.22 18.37
N PHE A 179 29.30 30.18 18.60
CA PHE A 179 28.25 30.50 17.64
C PHE A 179 27.66 31.91 17.84
N THR A 180 28.39 32.81 18.51
CA THR A 180 28.03 34.24 18.53
C THR A 180 28.13 34.85 17.11
N GLN A 181 28.84 34.19 16.22
CA GLN A 181 28.99 34.47 14.79
C GLN A 181 28.83 33.19 13.97
N GLU A 182 28.65 33.34 12.68
CA GLU A 182 28.65 32.25 11.71
C GLU A 182 29.86 31.34 11.90
N GLN A 183 29.64 30.03 11.89
CA GLN A 183 30.69 29.03 11.80
C GLN A 183 30.67 28.40 10.41
N LYS A 184 31.88 28.24 9.80
CA LYS A 184 32.03 27.65 8.49
C LYS A 184 32.69 26.29 8.57
N VAL A 185 32.16 25.33 7.82
CA VAL A 185 32.73 24.00 7.69
C VAL A 185 32.81 23.59 6.22
N ASN A 186 33.86 22.89 5.87
CA ASN A 186 34.03 22.27 4.55
C ASN A 186 33.61 20.82 4.62
N VAL A 187 32.65 20.45 3.79
CA VAL A 187 32.16 19.06 3.61
C VAL A 187 32.77 18.50 2.34
N THR A 188 33.62 17.49 2.47
CA THR A 188 34.31 16.89 1.32
C THR A 188 33.80 15.50 1.06
N PHE A 189 33.32 15.24 -0.15
CA PHE A 189 32.85 13.95 -0.64
C PHE A 189 33.45 13.65 -2.01
N LYS A 190 34.14 12.53 -2.16
CA LYS A 190 34.77 12.09 -3.43
C LYS A 190 35.59 13.18 -4.10
N GLY A 191 36.36 13.93 -3.32
CA GLY A 191 37.25 15.00 -3.81
C GLY A 191 36.55 16.32 -4.16
N LYS A 192 35.27 16.43 -4.01
CA LYS A 192 34.50 17.66 -4.13
C LYS A 192 34.24 18.25 -2.75
N THR A 193 34.58 19.51 -2.56
CA THR A 193 34.38 20.23 -1.28
C THR A 193 33.31 21.28 -1.43
N GLU A 194 32.42 21.36 -0.46
CA GLU A 194 31.36 22.36 -0.33
C GLU A 194 31.48 23.05 1.02
N GLU A 195 31.49 24.39 1.03
CA GLU A 195 31.48 25.18 2.26
C GLU A 195 30.04 25.32 2.77
N TRP A 196 29.80 25.04 4.04
CA TRP A 196 28.52 25.19 4.74
C TRP A 196 28.65 26.20 5.87
N SER A 197 27.60 26.99 6.04
CA SER A 197 27.47 27.98 7.13
C SER A 197 26.55 27.44 8.22
N LEU A 198 27.02 27.45 9.46
CA LEU A 198 26.30 26.96 10.63
C LEU A 198 25.94 28.13 11.54
N TYR A 199 24.72 28.15 12.04
CA TYR A 199 24.20 29.18 12.92
C TYR A 199 23.51 28.56 14.14
N ALA A 200 23.62 29.21 15.29
CA ALA A 200 22.81 28.92 16.46
C ALA A 200 22.16 30.21 16.95
N PHE A 201 20.87 30.17 17.21
CA PHE A 201 20.10 31.31 17.74
C PHE A 201 19.39 30.93 19.04
N ILE A 202 19.26 31.91 19.95
CA ILE A 202 18.45 31.75 21.16
C ILE A 202 16.97 31.87 20.80
N THR A 203 16.15 30.99 21.35
CA THR A 203 14.69 31.06 21.26
C THR A 203 14.04 31.04 22.64
N ASP A 204 12.93 31.77 22.76
CA ASP A 204 12.05 31.71 23.95
C ASP A 204 11.04 30.54 23.83
N LYS A 205 10.83 30.00 22.65
CA LYS A 205 9.99 28.81 22.43
C LYS A 205 10.72 27.57 22.95
N VAL A 206 9.97 26.66 23.56
CA VAL A 206 10.51 25.42 24.12
C VAL A 206 9.89 24.16 23.51
N VAL A 207 8.77 24.31 22.82
CA VAL A 207 8.04 23.22 22.14
C VAL A 207 7.27 23.77 20.94
N PHE A 208 7.14 22.95 19.92
CA PHE A 208 6.41 23.25 18.68
C PHE A 208 5.40 22.16 18.38
N THR A 209 4.21 22.53 17.91
CA THR A 209 3.26 21.64 17.29
C THR A 209 3.49 21.68 15.79
N ASN A 210 3.89 20.57 15.17
CA ASN A 210 4.29 20.58 13.76
C ASN A 210 3.14 20.26 12.81
N SER A 211 2.42 19.18 13.09
CA SER A 211 1.29 18.76 12.25
C SER A 211 0.36 17.82 13.00
N ALA A 212 -0.85 17.67 12.46
CA ALA A 212 -1.84 16.69 12.89
C ALA A 212 -2.47 16.04 11.65
N ASP A 213 -2.60 14.71 11.68
CA ASP A 213 -3.21 13.91 10.61
C ASP A 213 -4.39 13.11 11.19
N GLY A 214 -5.61 13.53 10.87
CA GLY A 214 -6.85 12.95 11.37
C GLY A 214 -7.36 11.82 10.48
N TRP A 215 -7.44 10.60 11.05
CA TRP A 215 -8.10 9.45 10.46
C TRP A 215 -9.53 9.33 11.02
N THR A 216 -10.23 8.23 10.79
CA THR A 216 -11.64 8.11 11.21
C THR A 216 -11.81 8.21 12.74
N ASN A 217 -11.04 7.47 13.52
CA ASN A 217 -11.18 7.45 14.98
C ASN A 217 -9.85 7.61 15.72
N VAL A 218 -8.79 7.97 15.02
CA VAL A 218 -7.47 8.28 15.58
C VAL A 218 -6.90 9.53 14.92
N ALA A 219 -5.88 10.12 15.53
CA ALA A 219 -5.08 11.16 14.90
C ALA A 219 -3.61 10.97 15.24
N TRP A 220 -2.75 11.16 14.26
CA TRP A 220 -1.32 11.26 14.44
C TRP A 220 -0.94 12.71 14.68
N LEU A 221 -0.34 13.00 15.81
CA LEU A 221 0.15 14.33 16.18
C LEU A 221 1.67 14.31 16.21
N TYR A 222 2.28 15.35 15.65
CA TYR A 222 3.73 15.49 15.55
C TYR A 222 4.18 16.80 16.19
N GLY A 223 5.26 16.74 16.96
CA GLY A 223 5.82 17.90 17.62
C GLY A 223 7.34 17.84 17.74
N GLU A 224 7.92 18.97 18.01
CA GLU A 224 9.33 19.13 18.32
C GLU A 224 9.52 19.91 19.63
N GLY A 225 10.52 19.52 20.41
CA GLY A 225 10.80 20.14 21.69
C GLY A 225 12.27 20.02 22.08
N GLN A 226 12.53 19.83 23.35
CA GLN A 226 13.86 19.57 23.87
C GLN A 226 14.03 18.07 24.14
N GLU A 227 15.22 17.54 23.89
CA GLU A 227 15.52 16.12 24.06
C GLU A 227 15.45 15.65 25.52
N ASP A 228 15.88 16.48 26.44
CA ASP A 228 16.06 16.15 27.86
C ASP A 228 14.83 16.48 28.73
N VAL A 229 13.66 16.75 28.09
CA VAL A 229 12.41 17.05 28.80
C VAL A 229 11.31 16.12 28.31
N VAL A 230 10.29 15.93 29.15
CA VAL A 230 9.12 15.15 28.78
C VAL A 230 8.18 16.03 27.96
N ASN A 231 8.12 15.76 26.66
CA ASN A 231 7.21 16.43 25.75
C ASN A 231 5.92 15.60 25.59
N GLY A 232 4.82 16.26 25.30
CA GLY A 232 3.53 15.61 25.13
C GLY A 232 2.56 16.45 24.31
N PHE A 233 1.30 16.05 24.33
CA PHE A 233 0.22 16.75 23.62
C PHE A 233 -1.01 16.91 24.51
N GLU A 234 -1.80 17.91 24.21
CA GLU A 234 -3.18 18.03 24.66
C GLU A 234 -4.09 18.30 23.46
N ILE A 235 -5.33 17.81 23.55
CA ILE A 235 -6.30 17.83 22.47
C ILE A 235 -7.68 18.22 23.03
N ARG A 236 -8.51 18.86 22.22
CA ARG A 236 -9.92 19.13 22.51
C ARG A 236 -10.76 19.06 21.24
N GLU A 237 -12.05 18.81 21.37
CA GLU A 237 -12.98 19.10 20.26
C GLU A 237 -12.97 20.63 20.02
N ALA A 238 -13.07 21.04 18.75
CA ALA A 238 -13.06 22.47 18.41
C ALA A 238 -14.28 23.22 19.04
N SER A 239 -15.36 22.50 19.29
CA SER A 239 -16.55 23.00 19.98
C SER A 239 -16.44 23.11 21.51
N SER A 240 -15.37 22.58 22.10
CA SER A 240 -15.12 22.60 23.54
C SER A 240 -13.94 23.50 23.88
N GLU A 241 -13.97 24.10 25.06
CA GLU A 241 -12.83 24.83 25.63
C GLU A 241 -11.98 23.96 26.56
N GLU A 242 -12.44 22.76 26.90
CA GLU A 242 -11.78 21.85 27.82
C GLU A 242 -10.70 21.03 27.11
N TRP A 243 -9.46 21.19 27.55
CA TRP A 243 -8.30 20.45 27.06
C TRP A 243 -8.17 19.10 27.77
N THR A 244 -8.02 18.05 27.00
CA THR A 244 -7.70 16.72 27.50
C THR A 244 -6.23 16.42 27.20
N ARG A 245 -5.47 16.09 28.22
CA ARG A 245 -4.08 15.66 28.04
C ARG A 245 -4.04 14.28 27.40
N VAL A 246 -3.20 14.13 26.40
CA VAL A 246 -2.92 12.82 25.79
C VAL A 246 -2.08 11.99 26.77
N ASP A 247 -2.38 10.71 26.85
CA ASP A 247 -1.66 9.78 27.73
C ASP A 247 -0.17 9.75 27.38
N GLN A 248 0.68 10.02 28.36
CA GLN A 248 2.12 10.08 28.18
C GLN A 248 2.75 8.73 27.80
N ASP A 249 2.12 7.62 28.20
CA ASP A 249 2.62 6.28 27.95
C ASP A 249 2.58 5.89 26.46
N ILE A 250 1.77 6.60 25.65
CA ILE A 250 1.69 6.38 24.21
C ILE A 250 2.48 7.41 23.38
N VAL A 251 3.07 8.41 24.02
CA VAL A 251 3.93 9.39 23.33
C VAL A 251 5.29 8.79 23.05
N VAL A 252 5.69 8.80 21.80
CA VAL A 252 7.02 8.34 21.37
C VAL A 252 7.92 9.55 21.16
N GLN A 253 9.03 9.61 21.90
CA GLN A 253 10.04 10.66 21.77
C GLN A 253 11.33 10.10 21.16
N ASN A 254 11.85 10.78 20.14
CA ASN A 254 13.11 10.46 19.47
C ASN A 254 13.94 11.74 19.31
N GLY A 255 14.87 11.95 20.24
CA GLY A 255 15.63 13.19 20.32
C GLY A 255 14.70 14.38 20.59
N VAL A 256 14.77 15.39 19.73
CA VAL A 256 13.90 16.58 19.80
C VAL A 256 12.50 16.34 19.22
N ASN A 257 12.33 15.31 18.40
CA ASN A 257 11.06 14.97 17.77
C ASN A 257 10.21 14.07 18.67
N PHE A 258 8.92 14.29 18.70
CA PHE A 258 7.98 13.39 19.37
C PHE A 258 6.66 13.33 18.62
N TYR A 259 5.97 12.20 18.76
CA TYR A 259 4.69 11.98 18.11
C TYR A 259 3.81 11.04 18.92
N VAL A 260 2.53 11.01 18.58
CA VAL A 260 1.56 10.12 19.19
C VAL A 260 0.46 9.76 18.20
N CYS A 261 -0.08 8.54 18.30
CA CYS A 261 -1.36 8.18 17.73
C CYS A 261 -2.43 8.27 18.82
N VAL A 262 -3.25 9.31 18.79
CA VAL A 262 -4.34 9.52 19.74
C VAL A 262 -5.52 8.65 19.36
N PRO A 263 -5.94 7.67 20.19
CA PRO A 263 -7.05 6.76 19.88
C PRO A 263 -8.40 7.35 20.30
N HIS A 264 -9.48 6.64 19.95
CA HIS A 264 -10.87 6.85 20.43
C HIS A 264 -11.48 8.22 20.10
N LEU A 265 -11.03 8.85 19.03
CA LEU A 265 -11.64 10.09 18.53
C LEU A 265 -12.99 9.81 17.87
N LYS A 266 -13.86 10.80 17.83
CA LYS A 266 -15.12 10.74 17.09
C LYS A 266 -14.83 10.94 15.60
N ALA A 267 -15.53 10.17 14.75
CA ALA A 267 -15.47 10.37 13.29
C ALA A 267 -16.13 11.71 12.90
N ASP A 268 -15.69 12.25 11.76
CA ASP A 268 -16.20 13.50 11.16
C ASP A 268 -16.26 14.69 12.15
N THR A 269 -15.28 14.77 13.04
CA THR A 269 -15.24 15.74 14.13
C THR A 269 -14.00 16.62 14.02
N GLU A 270 -14.18 17.92 14.24
CA GLU A 270 -13.09 18.88 14.26
C GLU A 270 -12.45 18.96 15.64
N TYR A 271 -11.14 18.86 15.67
CA TYR A 271 -10.30 18.90 16.87
C TYR A 271 -9.24 19.98 16.78
N VAL A 272 -8.80 20.45 17.93
CA VAL A 272 -7.64 21.32 18.08
C VAL A 272 -6.63 20.58 18.96
N CYS A 273 -5.38 20.56 18.57
CA CYS A 273 -4.30 19.98 19.36
C CYS A 273 -3.15 20.99 19.52
N ARG A 274 -2.34 20.79 20.53
CA ARG A 274 -1.07 21.48 20.71
C ARG A 274 -0.09 20.64 21.51
N ALA A 275 1.18 20.83 21.22
CA ALA A 275 2.28 20.24 21.97
C ALA A 275 2.46 20.95 23.33
N LEU A 276 3.06 20.26 24.29
CA LEU A 276 3.35 20.78 25.63
C LEU A 276 4.66 20.20 26.18
N VAL A 277 5.24 20.91 27.15
CA VAL A 277 6.28 20.38 28.03
C VAL A 277 5.65 20.02 29.37
N ASP A 278 5.86 18.79 29.82
CA ASP A 278 5.28 18.29 31.06
C ASP A 278 5.73 19.09 32.27
N GLY A 279 4.80 19.35 33.19
CA GLY A 279 5.04 20.08 34.41
C GLY A 279 5.29 21.59 34.24
N THR A 280 5.09 22.14 33.02
CA THR A 280 5.24 23.58 32.73
C THR A 280 3.97 24.14 32.06
N GLU A 281 3.93 25.49 31.93
CA GLU A 281 2.88 26.17 31.15
C GLU A 281 3.26 26.35 29.67
N ASP A 282 4.39 25.82 29.26
CA ASP A 282 4.88 25.97 27.90
C ASP A 282 4.04 25.15 26.91
N ARG A 283 3.55 25.80 25.87
CA ARG A 283 2.69 25.25 24.82
C ARG A 283 3.19 25.61 23.43
N GLY A 284 3.05 24.68 22.48
CA GLY A 284 3.19 24.93 21.06
C GLY A 284 1.97 25.64 20.49
N GLU A 285 2.03 25.95 19.20
CA GLU A 285 0.91 26.53 18.46
C GLU A 285 -0.26 25.54 18.40
N GLU A 286 -1.48 26.12 18.40
CA GLU A 286 -2.69 25.32 18.19
C GLU A 286 -2.83 24.96 16.71
N ILE A 287 -3.05 23.67 16.43
CA ILE A 287 -3.36 23.16 15.09
C ILE A 287 -4.75 22.55 15.08
N THR A 288 -5.56 22.99 14.14
CA THR A 288 -6.89 22.42 13.90
C THR A 288 -6.82 21.35 12.82
N PHE A 289 -7.46 20.23 13.07
CA PHE A 289 -7.62 19.15 12.11
C PHE A 289 -9.01 18.53 12.22
N ARG A 290 -9.41 17.74 11.19
CA ARG A 290 -10.68 17.04 11.20
C ARG A 290 -10.46 15.55 11.01
N THR A 291 -11.11 14.73 11.83
CA THR A 291 -11.17 13.29 11.59
C THR A 291 -12.05 13.00 10.37
N THR A 292 -11.72 11.94 9.63
CA THR A 292 -12.50 11.53 8.47
C THR A 292 -13.84 10.91 8.86
N ALA A 293 -14.84 11.02 7.99
CA ALA A 293 -16.12 10.35 8.19
C ALA A 293 -15.96 8.82 8.10
N ALA A 294 -16.78 8.09 8.84
CA ALA A 294 -16.92 6.65 8.66
C ALA A 294 -17.52 6.34 7.28
N ILE A 295 -16.94 5.41 6.55
CA ILE A 295 -17.37 5.04 5.21
C ILE A 295 -18.13 3.71 5.28
N PRO A 296 -19.41 3.65 4.84
CA PRO A 296 -20.11 2.38 4.70
C PRO A 296 -19.44 1.56 3.57
N LEU A 297 -19.24 0.27 3.80
CA LEU A 297 -18.79 -0.63 2.75
C LEU A 297 -19.87 -0.75 1.65
N THR A 298 -19.45 -0.67 0.39
CA THR A 298 -20.33 -0.87 -0.76
C THR A 298 -21.05 -2.21 -0.64
N GLY A 299 -22.39 -2.19 -0.69
CA GLY A 299 -23.22 -3.40 -0.56
C GLY A 299 -23.13 -4.09 0.81
N GLY A 300 -22.48 -3.48 1.82
CA GLY A 300 -22.28 -4.08 3.15
C GLY A 300 -23.56 -4.24 3.98
N THR A 301 -24.67 -3.67 3.55
CA THR A 301 -26.00 -3.92 4.15
C THR A 301 -26.62 -5.23 3.71
N PHE A 302 -26.18 -5.82 2.59
CA PHE A 302 -26.69 -7.05 1.97
C PHE A 302 -28.21 -7.04 1.71
N ASP A 303 -28.75 -5.88 1.35
CA ASP A 303 -30.17 -5.71 1.02
C ASP A 303 -30.52 -6.24 -0.36
N ASN A 304 -29.60 -6.10 -1.30
CA ASN A 304 -29.83 -6.36 -2.69
C ASN A 304 -29.22 -7.70 -3.12
N TRP A 305 -30.04 -8.56 -3.65
CA TRP A 305 -29.63 -9.84 -4.19
C TRP A 305 -30.25 -10.07 -5.58
N ASN A 306 -29.55 -10.80 -6.44
CA ASN A 306 -30.12 -11.34 -7.66
C ASN A 306 -29.87 -12.84 -7.76
N GLN A 307 -30.68 -13.52 -8.54
CA GLN A 307 -30.55 -14.96 -8.76
C GLN A 307 -30.40 -15.24 -10.27
N SER A 308 -29.36 -15.97 -10.63
CA SER A 308 -29.12 -16.47 -11.98
C SER A 308 -29.13 -18.00 -11.96
N GLY A 309 -30.23 -18.61 -12.44
CA GLY A 309 -30.47 -20.04 -12.29
C GLY A 309 -30.51 -20.44 -10.81
N LYS A 310 -29.56 -21.28 -10.36
CA LYS A 310 -29.43 -21.69 -8.95
C LYS A 310 -28.50 -20.79 -8.13
N VAL A 311 -27.79 -19.88 -8.79
CA VAL A 311 -26.76 -19.05 -8.15
C VAL A 311 -27.40 -17.79 -7.57
N TRP A 312 -27.37 -17.63 -6.27
CA TRP A 312 -27.64 -16.38 -5.58
C TRP A 312 -26.38 -15.52 -5.55
N ASN A 313 -26.51 -14.26 -5.92
CA ASN A 313 -25.44 -13.26 -5.94
C ASN A 313 -25.74 -12.14 -4.93
N PRO A 314 -24.76 -11.71 -4.11
CA PRO A 314 -24.97 -10.69 -3.05
C PRO A 314 -24.90 -9.25 -3.62
N TRP A 315 -25.55 -9.00 -4.76
CA TRP A 315 -25.73 -7.68 -5.37
C TRP A 315 -27.03 -7.63 -6.20
N GLY A 316 -27.57 -6.44 -6.39
CA GLY A 316 -28.76 -6.20 -7.21
C GLY A 316 -28.48 -6.33 -8.71
N SER A 317 -29.51 -6.61 -9.52
CA SER A 317 -29.36 -6.86 -10.97
C SER A 317 -28.73 -5.72 -11.77
N ASN A 318 -28.75 -4.48 -11.24
CA ASN A 318 -28.20 -3.30 -11.88
C ASN A 318 -26.98 -2.73 -11.10
N GLU A 319 -26.43 -3.48 -10.15
CA GLU A 319 -25.31 -3.05 -9.32
C GLU A 319 -23.99 -3.65 -9.84
N THR A 320 -22.90 -2.91 -9.66
CA THR A 320 -21.56 -3.45 -9.90
C THR A 320 -21.20 -4.37 -8.74
N PRO A 321 -20.80 -5.62 -8.97
CA PRO A 321 -20.41 -6.55 -7.94
C PRO A 321 -19.22 -6.02 -7.11
N PHE A 322 -19.40 -5.94 -5.80
CA PHE A 322 -18.34 -5.64 -4.84
C PHE A 322 -18.02 -6.88 -4.00
N TRP A 323 -19.06 -7.61 -3.60
CA TRP A 323 -19.01 -8.88 -2.87
C TRP A 323 -19.25 -10.05 -3.80
N ASP A 324 -18.74 -11.22 -3.44
CA ASP A 324 -19.08 -12.49 -4.09
C ASP A 324 -19.09 -13.64 -3.08
N THR A 325 -19.48 -14.82 -3.52
CA THR A 325 -19.65 -16.04 -2.73
C THR A 325 -19.09 -17.26 -3.47
N GLY A 326 -18.99 -18.39 -2.76
CA GLY A 326 -18.69 -19.69 -3.36
C GLY A 326 -19.86 -20.36 -4.09
N ASN A 327 -21.00 -19.67 -4.25
CA ASN A 327 -22.24 -20.26 -4.80
C ASN A 327 -22.07 -20.87 -6.19
N GLN A 328 -21.25 -20.26 -7.07
CA GLN A 328 -21.00 -20.83 -8.40
C GLN A 328 -20.39 -22.23 -8.31
N GLY A 329 -19.49 -22.45 -7.35
CA GLY A 329 -18.93 -23.77 -7.08
C GLY A 329 -19.95 -24.72 -6.44
N ALA A 330 -20.69 -24.25 -5.44
CA ALA A 330 -21.69 -25.05 -4.73
C ALA A 330 -22.82 -25.53 -5.64
N THR A 331 -23.29 -24.67 -6.55
CA THR A 331 -24.39 -24.98 -7.48
C THR A 331 -24.03 -25.96 -8.59
N THR A 332 -22.75 -26.28 -8.77
CA THR A 332 -22.32 -27.35 -9.65
C THR A 332 -22.86 -28.72 -9.22
N LEU A 333 -22.98 -28.98 -7.90
CA LEU A 333 -23.38 -30.25 -7.34
C LEU A 333 -24.63 -30.15 -6.42
N GLY A 334 -25.11 -28.95 -6.14
CA GLY A 334 -26.22 -28.71 -5.23
C GLY A 334 -26.91 -27.37 -5.45
N ASP A 335 -27.29 -26.72 -4.36
CA ASP A 335 -27.90 -25.39 -4.35
C ASP A 335 -26.97 -24.39 -3.67
N SER A 336 -27.22 -23.09 -3.89
CA SER A 336 -26.51 -22.00 -3.21
C SER A 336 -26.51 -22.20 -1.70
N ASN A 337 -25.38 -21.92 -1.07
CA ASN A 337 -25.19 -22.04 0.38
C ASN A 337 -24.88 -20.69 1.06
N SER A 338 -24.88 -19.62 0.30
CA SER A 338 -24.84 -18.24 0.74
C SER A 338 -26.01 -17.52 0.07
N VAL A 339 -27.05 -17.18 0.85
CA VAL A 339 -28.35 -16.74 0.32
C VAL A 339 -28.90 -15.56 1.12
N PRO A 340 -29.84 -14.77 0.56
CA PRO A 340 -30.54 -13.74 1.33
C PRO A 340 -31.42 -14.34 2.42
N THR A 341 -31.63 -13.60 3.50
CA THR A 341 -32.58 -13.91 4.57
C THR A 341 -33.29 -12.66 5.07
N GLU A 342 -34.57 -12.81 5.45
CA GLU A 342 -35.37 -11.77 6.11
C GLU A 342 -35.08 -11.66 7.61
N ASP A 343 -34.32 -12.61 8.18
CA ASP A 343 -33.83 -12.51 9.56
C ASP A 343 -32.73 -11.45 9.62
N ILE A 344 -33.10 -10.24 10.02
CA ILE A 344 -32.25 -9.03 10.00
C ILE A 344 -31.97 -8.54 11.42
N TRP A 345 -30.93 -7.75 11.59
CA TRP A 345 -30.64 -7.04 12.83
C TRP A 345 -31.76 -6.06 13.20
N SER A 346 -32.10 -5.99 14.50
CA SER A 346 -33.23 -5.19 15.03
C SER A 346 -33.12 -3.67 14.78
N GLY A 347 -31.93 -3.16 14.53
CA GLY A 347 -31.73 -1.75 14.10
C GLY A 347 -32.07 -1.49 12.64
N LYS A 348 -32.35 -2.55 11.87
CA LYS A 348 -32.79 -2.51 10.49
C LYS A 348 -34.31 -2.76 10.42
N THR A 349 -35.03 -1.89 9.74
CA THR A 349 -36.51 -2.00 9.68
C THR A 349 -36.98 -2.76 8.45
N THR A 350 -36.20 -2.84 7.41
CA THR A 350 -36.51 -3.51 6.12
C THR A 350 -35.23 -4.04 5.50
N GLY A 351 -35.36 -4.85 4.45
CA GLY A 351 -34.24 -5.36 3.67
C GLY A 351 -33.88 -6.80 4.02
N MET A 352 -32.66 -7.20 3.66
CA MET A 352 -32.15 -8.56 3.80
C MET A 352 -30.85 -8.59 4.61
N ALA A 353 -30.44 -9.78 4.99
CA ALA A 353 -29.12 -10.10 5.49
C ALA A 353 -28.53 -11.29 4.71
N ALA A 354 -27.24 -11.51 4.83
CA ALA A 354 -26.57 -12.66 4.24
C ALA A 354 -26.62 -13.86 5.18
N LYS A 355 -27.21 -14.97 4.76
CA LYS A 355 -27.16 -16.26 5.44
C LYS A 355 -26.13 -17.16 4.77
N LEU A 356 -25.10 -17.54 5.52
CA LEU A 356 -23.99 -18.38 5.07
C LEU A 356 -24.10 -19.75 5.76
N GLU A 357 -24.18 -20.83 4.98
CA GLU A 357 -24.35 -22.18 5.51
C GLU A 357 -23.29 -23.13 4.95
N SER A 358 -22.40 -23.62 5.81
CA SER A 358 -21.48 -24.70 5.43
C SER A 358 -22.23 -26.01 5.36
N LYS A 359 -22.23 -26.65 4.20
CA LYS A 359 -22.96 -27.91 3.97
C LYS A 359 -22.28 -28.80 2.93
N PHE A 360 -22.56 -30.09 3.01
CA PHE A 360 -22.12 -31.03 1.99
C PHE A 360 -22.99 -30.85 0.73
N VAL A 361 -22.33 -30.67 -0.42
CA VAL A 361 -22.97 -30.54 -1.75
C VAL A 361 -22.57 -31.74 -2.61
N GLY A 362 -23.54 -32.39 -3.27
CA GLY A 362 -23.32 -33.56 -4.12
C GLY A 362 -24.06 -34.80 -3.64
N VAL A 363 -23.74 -35.96 -4.25
CA VAL A 363 -24.40 -37.24 -3.96
C VAL A 363 -23.33 -38.29 -3.63
N GLY A 364 -23.43 -38.90 -2.45
CA GLY A 364 -22.54 -39.96 -1.99
C GLY A 364 -21.06 -39.54 -2.01
N SER A 365 -20.21 -40.35 -2.64
CA SER A 365 -18.77 -40.05 -2.77
C SER A 365 -18.45 -38.96 -3.79
N ALA A 366 -19.41 -38.54 -4.63
CA ALA A 366 -19.26 -37.48 -5.61
C ALA A 366 -19.66 -36.09 -5.07
N GLY A 367 -19.50 -35.88 -3.77
CA GLY A 367 -19.79 -34.60 -3.12
C GLY A 367 -18.58 -34.03 -2.40
N LYS A 368 -18.74 -32.78 -1.95
CA LYS A 368 -17.74 -32.03 -1.20
C LYS A 368 -18.40 -31.08 -0.19
N LEU A 369 -17.72 -30.84 0.92
CA LEU A 369 -18.11 -29.75 1.82
C LEU A 369 -17.91 -28.41 1.10
N ALA A 370 -18.97 -27.60 1.01
CA ALA A 370 -18.95 -26.23 0.57
C ALA A 370 -19.15 -25.31 1.78
N ALA A 371 -18.13 -24.54 2.12
CA ALA A 371 -18.24 -23.54 3.17
C ALA A 371 -19.19 -22.42 2.73
N GLY A 372 -20.10 -22.01 3.62
CA GLY A 372 -20.85 -20.77 3.47
C GLY A 372 -19.88 -19.60 3.61
N ASN A 373 -19.73 -18.80 2.57
CA ASN A 373 -18.77 -17.71 2.56
C ASN A 373 -19.28 -16.48 1.82
N LEU A 374 -18.69 -15.36 2.15
CA LEU A 374 -18.90 -14.06 1.52
C LEU A 374 -17.57 -13.31 1.55
N PHE A 375 -17.14 -12.75 0.44
CA PHE A 375 -15.88 -12.06 0.35
C PHE A 375 -15.94 -10.87 -0.62
N VAL A 376 -15.11 -9.89 -0.36
CA VAL A 376 -14.87 -8.77 -1.30
C VAL A 376 -14.02 -9.28 -2.45
N GLY A 377 -14.55 -9.20 -3.68
CA GLY A 377 -13.85 -9.72 -4.85
C GLY A 377 -14.74 -10.44 -5.84
N LYS A 378 -14.23 -11.49 -6.49
CA LYS A 378 -14.95 -12.21 -7.55
C LYS A 378 -14.63 -13.71 -7.55
N TYR A 379 -15.64 -14.55 -7.74
CA TYR A 379 -15.47 -15.94 -8.13
C TYR A 379 -15.09 -16.00 -9.61
N VAL A 380 -13.95 -16.60 -9.94
CA VAL A 380 -13.40 -16.59 -11.29
C VAL A 380 -13.78 -17.85 -12.07
N ALA A 381 -13.54 -19.02 -11.47
CA ALA A 381 -13.78 -20.30 -12.13
C ALA A 381 -13.85 -21.46 -11.12
N THR A 382 -14.32 -22.62 -11.62
CA THR A 382 -14.26 -23.89 -10.89
C THR A 382 -13.22 -24.80 -11.52
N ASP A 383 -12.26 -25.29 -10.72
CA ASP A 383 -11.28 -26.32 -11.11
C ASP A 383 -11.65 -27.66 -10.46
N GLY A 384 -12.35 -28.51 -11.20
CA GLY A 384 -12.98 -29.71 -10.67
C GLY A 384 -14.10 -29.38 -9.68
N THR A 385 -13.89 -29.63 -8.39
CA THR A 385 -14.80 -29.24 -7.31
C THR A 385 -14.25 -28.11 -6.43
N ASN A 386 -13.24 -27.40 -6.91
CA ASN A 386 -12.53 -26.36 -6.16
C ASN A 386 -12.70 -24.99 -6.83
N GLY A 387 -12.74 -23.94 -6.02
CA GLY A 387 -12.86 -22.57 -6.51
C GLY A 387 -11.52 -21.94 -6.86
N ILE A 388 -11.56 -21.09 -7.88
CA ILE A 388 -10.56 -20.08 -8.17
C ILE A 388 -11.25 -18.73 -7.97
N LEU A 389 -10.73 -17.93 -7.08
CA LEU A 389 -11.31 -16.66 -6.65
C LEU A 389 -10.26 -15.55 -6.74
N ASN A 390 -10.72 -14.34 -6.92
CA ASN A 390 -9.93 -13.14 -6.78
C ASN A 390 -10.45 -12.35 -5.58
N PHE A 391 -9.64 -12.19 -4.52
CA PHE A 391 -9.97 -11.39 -3.35
C PHE A 391 -9.49 -9.97 -3.53
N GLY A 392 -10.28 -9.03 -3.06
CA GLY A 392 -9.95 -7.62 -2.98
C GLY A 392 -10.69 -6.76 -4.00
N GLN A 393 -10.92 -5.51 -3.60
CA GLN A 393 -11.44 -4.40 -4.37
C GLN A 393 -10.67 -3.15 -3.99
N SER A 394 -10.60 -2.17 -4.90
CA SER A 394 -9.96 -0.89 -4.63
C SER A 394 -10.62 -0.18 -3.46
N PHE A 395 -9.80 0.35 -2.56
CA PHE A 395 -10.22 1.07 -1.37
C PHE A 395 -9.25 2.24 -1.10
N SER A 396 -9.76 3.42 -0.77
CA SER A 396 -8.96 4.65 -0.64
C SER A 396 -9.34 5.48 0.60
N ALA A 397 -9.61 4.82 1.73
CA ALA A 397 -9.91 5.48 2.99
C ALA A 397 -8.95 5.02 4.10
N TYR A 398 -9.00 5.69 5.24
CA TYR A 398 -8.19 5.42 6.43
C TYR A 398 -9.04 4.81 7.54
N PRO A 399 -9.51 3.55 7.42
CA PRO A 399 -10.35 2.92 8.43
C PRO A 399 -9.51 2.56 9.64
N THR A 400 -10.15 2.60 10.80
CA THR A 400 -9.57 2.14 12.06
C THR A 400 -10.30 0.93 12.61
N HIS A 401 -11.53 0.68 12.14
CA HIS A 401 -12.37 -0.42 12.57
C HIS A 401 -13.20 -0.96 11.41
N LEU A 402 -13.49 -2.26 11.44
CA LEU A 402 -14.57 -2.89 10.68
C LEU A 402 -15.66 -3.31 11.66
N LYS A 403 -16.85 -2.72 11.51
CA LYS A 403 -18.02 -3.02 12.37
C LYS A 403 -19.14 -3.64 11.59
N GLY A 404 -19.89 -4.49 12.27
CA GLY A 404 -21.09 -5.11 11.73
C GLY A 404 -21.84 -5.94 12.76
N TYR A 405 -22.88 -6.62 12.31
CA TYR A 405 -23.72 -7.44 13.16
C TYR A 405 -23.78 -8.87 12.61
N TYR A 406 -23.72 -9.86 13.52
CA TYR A 406 -23.76 -11.27 13.13
C TYR A 406 -24.62 -12.11 14.10
N LYS A 407 -25.12 -13.21 13.58
CA LYS A 407 -25.61 -14.37 14.33
C LYS A 407 -24.77 -15.57 13.93
N TYR A 408 -24.62 -16.52 14.83
CA TYR A 408 -23.86 -17.73 14.54
C TYR A 408 -24.45 -18.94 15.27
N GLN A 409 -24.66 -20.01 14.51
CA GLN A 409 -25.03 -21.31 15.04
C GLN A 409 -23.93 -22.31 14.63
N PRO A 410 -23.03 -22.67 15.54
CA PRO A 410 -21.99 -23.64 15.25
C PRO A 410 -22.58 -25.05 15.04
N GLY A 411 -21.98 -25.77 14.09
CA GLY A 411 -22.23 -27.22 13.94
C GLY A 411 -21.13 -28.04 14.60
N VAL A 412 -21.30 -29.37 14.58
CA VAL A 412 -20.23 -30.30 14.89
C VAL A 412 -19.47 -30.60 13.62
N ILE A 413 -18.15 -30.55 13.67
CA ILE A 413 -17.27 -30.87 12.53
C ILE A 413 -17.40 -32.36 12.25
N ASP A 414 -18.07 -32.72 11.16
CA ASP A 414 -18.27 -34.10 10.69
C ASP A 414 -17.44 -34.39 9.41
N ASN A 415 -17.05 -33.34 8.68
CA ASN A 415 -16.19 -33.44 7.50
C ASN A 415 -14.84 -32.79 7.74
N SER A 416 -13.77 -33.49 7.38
CA SER A 416 -12.40 -32.97 7.39
C SER A 416 -11.53 -33.69 6.38
N SER A 417 -10.45 -33.08 5.92
CA SER A 417 -9.37 -33.79 5.23
C SER A 417 -8.62 -34.69 6.21
N ILE A 418 -7.85 -35.64 5.69
CA ILE A 418 -7.05 -36.59 6.52
C ILE A 418 -6.15 -35.82 7.50
N GLU A 419 -5.55 -34.78 7.06
CA GLU A 419 -4.64 -33.90 7.83
C GLU A 419 -5.33 -33.29 9.07
N TYR A 420 -6.62 -32.97 8.97
CA TYR A 420 -7.42 -32.31 10.01
C TYR A 420 -8.43 -33.25 10.70
N ASN A 421 -8.29 -34.56 10.58
CA ASN A 421 -9.19 -35.51 11.22
C ASN A 421 -9.31 -35.36 12.73
N TYR A 422 -8.30 -34.79 13.39
CA TYR A 422 -8.31 -34.50 14.83
C TYR A 422 -9.35 -33.42 15.23
N LEU A 423 -9.90 -32.70 14.25
CA LEU A 423 -10.98 -31.71 14.48
C LEU A 423 -12.37 -32.32 14.51
N LYS A 424 -12.57 -33.55 13.96
CA LYS A 424 -13.88 -34.21 13.94
C LYS A 424 -14.45 -34.37 15.35
N GLY A 425 -15.74 -34.07 15.49
CA GLY A 425 -16.46 -34.09 16.76
C GLY A 425 -16.27 -32.82 17.59
N ARG A 426 -15.43 -31.87 17.18
CA ARG A 426 -15.34 -30.55 17.82
C ARG A 426 -16.40 -29.60 17.27
N THR A 427 -16.65 -28.54 18.01
CA THR A 427 -17.49 -27.42 17.55
C THR A 427 -16.80 -26.65 16.45
N ASP A 428 -17.53 -26.34 15.38
CA ASP A 428 -17.04 -25.47 14.30
C ASP A 428 -16.93 -24.02 14.75
N THR A 429 -16.20 -23.21 13.97
CA THR A 429 -15.98 -21.77 14.23
C THR A 429 -16.29 -20.94 12.99
N CYS A 430 -16.89 -19.76 13.20
CA CYS A 430 -16.95 -18.73 12.16
C CYS A 430 -15.72 -17.84 12.24
N SER A 431 -15.34 -17.26 11.10
CA SER A 431 -14.29 -16.26 11.02
C SER A 431 -14.79 -15.05 10.22
N ILE A 432 -14.51 -13.86 10.72
CA ILE A 432 -14.70 -12.58 10.04
C ILE A 432 -13.33 -11.88 10.07
N TYR A 433 -12.82 -11.48 8.93
CA TYR A 433 -11.56 -10.74 8.89
C TYR A 433 -11.54 -9.66 7.81
N ILE A 434 -10.69 -8.69 8.01
CA ILE A 434 -10.36 -7.65 7.04
C ILE A 434 -8.85 -7.59 6.86
N ALA A 435 -8.44 -7.38 5.62
CA ALA A 435 -7.07 -7.04 5.26
C ALA A 435 -7.08 -5.82 4.35
N ILE A 436 -6.16 -4.90 4.60
CA ILE A 436 -5.88 -3.75 3.74
C ILE A 436 -4.42 -3.86 3.32
N GLY A 437 -4.14 -3.62 2.07
CA GLY A 437 -2.80 -3.74 1.53
C GLY A 437 -2.60 -2.92 0.26
N ASP A 438 -1.36 -2.91 -0.22
CA ASP A 438 -0.90 -2.16 -1.39
C ASP A 438 -0.70 -3.07 -2.63
N TRP A 439 -1.54 -4.11 -2.77
CA TRP A 439 -1.50 -4.97 -3.95
C TRP A 439 -1.95 -4.22 -5.22
N ASP A 440 -1.21 -4.39 -6.31
CA ASP A 440 -1.53 -3.81 -7.62
C ASP A 440 -2.75 -4.47 -8.31
N SER A 441 -3.17 -5.64 -7.83
CA SER A 441 -4.26 -6.43 -8.42
C SER A 441 -4.93 -7.32 -7.37
N PRO A 442 -6.17 -7.79 -7.61
CA PRO A 442 -6.83 -8.73 -6.72
C PRO A 442 -6.00 -10.01 -6.50
N ILE A 443 -6.05 -10.54 -5.29
CA ILE A 443 -5.27 -11.70 -4.86
C ILE A 443 -5.95 -12.99 -5.35
N GLU A 444 -5.27 -13.77 -6.20
CA GLU A 444 -5.78 -15.06 -6.62
C GLU A 444 -5.76 -16.07 -5.48
N ILE A 445 -6.91 -16.68 -5.21
CA ILE A 445 -7.12 -17.75 -4.23
C ILE A 445 -7.45 -19.05 -4.97
N ARG A 446 -6.79 -20.14 -4.62
CA ARG A 446 -7.04 -21.49 -5.14
C ARG A 446 -7.29 -22.47 -4.01
N THR A 447 -8.39 -23.18 -4.04
CA THR A 447 -8.77 -24.11 -2.98
C THR A 447 -8.39 -25.58 -3.30
N LYS A 448 -7.91 -25.88 -4.51
CA LYS A 448 -7.49 -27.24 -4.92
C LYS A 448 -6.21 -27.66 -4.20
N PRO A 449 -6.20 -28.81 -3.53
CA PRO A 449 -5.03 -29.24 -2.71
C PRO A 449 -3.70 -29.26 -3.47
N SER A 450 -3.70 -29.63 -4.76
CA SER A 450 -2.45 -29.77 -5.54
C SER A 450 -1.80 -28.43 -5.93
N ASN A 451 -2.56 -27.33 -5.92
CA ASN A 451 -2.07 -25.98 -6.23
C ASN A 451 -2.73 -24.92 -5.31
N ARG A 452 -2.94 -25.29 -4.05
CA ARG A 452 -3.59 -24.43 -3.06
C ARG A 452 -2.83 -23.13 -2.87
N LYS A 453 -3.56 -22.03 -2.96
CA LYS A 453 -3.10 -20.69 -2.64
C LYS A 453 -4.18 -20.00 -1.83
N LEU A 454 -3.94 -19.80 -0.56
CA LEU A 454 -4.85 -19.10 0.36
C LEU A 454 -4.33 -17.70 0.62
N PHE A 455 -5.18 -16.86 1.20
CA PHE A 455 -4.74 -15.56 1.69
C PHE A 455 -3.68 -15.74 2.79
N ASP A 456 -2.58 -15.02 2.66
CA ASP A 456 -1.52 -14.98 3.66
C ASP A 456 -1.56 -13.63 4.39
N LYS A 457 -1.94 -13.64 5.66
CA LYS A 457 -1.97 -12.43 6.49
C LYS A 457 -0.59 -11.85 6.80
N ASN A 458 0.48 -12.60 6.54
CA ASN A 458 1.87 -12.16 6.70
C ASN A 458 2.52 -11.76 5.36
N ASP A 459 1.72 -11.69 4.27
CA ASP A 459 2.23 -11.18 2.99
C ASP A 459 2.77 -9.76 3.18
N LYS A 460 3.89 -9.46 2.53
CA LYS A 460 4.58 -8.16 2.62
C LYS A 460 3.71 -6.96 2.22
N HIS A 461 2.68 -7.20 1.42
CA HIS A 461 1.74 -6.18 0.97
C HIS A 461 0.60 -5.88 1.97
N VAL A 462 0.50 -6.63 3.07
CA VAL A 462 -0.50 -6.38 4.10
C VAL A 462 -0.09 -5.15 4.91
N ILE A 463 -0.88 -4.08 4.85
CA ILE A 463 -0.71 -2.86 5.66
C ILE A 463 -1.40 -3.03 7.01
N ALA A 464 -2.63 -3.58 7.01
CA ALA A 464 -3.41 -3.81 8.22
C ALA A 464 -4.21 -5.09 8.11
N TYR A 465 -4.37 -5.80 9.23
CA TYR A 465 -5.14 -7.02 9.34
C TYR A 465 -5.84 -7.09 10.70
N ALA A 466 -7.12 -7.45 10.69
CA ALA A 466 -7.87 -7.80 11.91
C ALA A 466 -8.75 -9.02 11.65
N GLU A 467 -8.92 -9.88 12.66
CA GLU A 467 -9.68 -11.12 12.58
C GLU A 467 -10.47 -11.36 13.86
N PHE A 468 -11.73 -11.78 13.69
CA PHE A 468 -12.59 -12.30 14.74
C PHE A 468 -12.93 -13.76 14.45
N THR A 469 -12.70 -14.64 15.39
CA THR A 469 -13.05 -16.06 15.28
C THR A 469 -13.87 -16.47 16.52
N SER A 470 -14.96 -17.19 16.33
CA SER A 470 -15.82 -17.66 17.43
C SER A 470 -16.45 -19.01 17.14
N GLY A 471 -16.44 -19.89 18.14
CA GLY A 471 -17.23 -21.13 18.21
C GLY A 471 -18.48 -21.01 19.11
N THR A 472 -18.74 -19.82 19.67
CA THR A 472 -19.85 -19.59 20.60
C THR A 472 -21.14 -19.33 19.82
N PRO A 473 -22.28 -20.01 20.17
CA PRO A 473 -23.57 -19.71 19.58
C PRO A 473 -24.00 -18.27 19.85
N VAL A 474 -24.51 -17.58 18.84
CA VAL A 474 -25.06 -16.22 18.94
C VAL A 474 -26.44 -16.21 18.32
N ALA A 475 -27.48 -16.39 19.17
CA ALA A 475 -28.87 -16.53 18.75
C ALA A 475 -29.55 -15.20 18.39
N VAL A 476 -29.08 -14.09 18.93
CA VAL A 476 -29.55 -12.73 18.65
C VAL A 476 -28.39 -11.96 18.02
N TYR A 477 -28.65 -11.09 17.03
CA TYR A 477 -27.61 -10.29 16.40
C TYR A 477 -26.75 -9.55 17.42
N LYS A 478 -25.46 -9.76 17.33
CA LYS A 478 -24.44 -9.15 18.16
C LYS A 478 -23.49 -8.33 17.26
N GLU A 479 -23.09 -7.18 17.74
CA GLU A 479 -22.07 -6.37 17.08
C GLU A 479 -20.71 -7.07 17.16
N PHE A 480 -19.96 -7.02 16.07
CA PHE A 480 -18.51 -7.24 16.06
C PHE A 480 -17.81 -5.92 15.72
N ASP A 481 -16.64 -5.76 16.28
CA ASP A 481 -15.75 -4.59 16.09
C ASP A 481 -14.32 -5.12 15.98
N LEU A 482 -13.72 -4.93 14.82
CA LEU A 482 -12.39 -5.41 14.47
C LEU A 482 -11.43 -4.24 14.27
#